data_a05913c6b354d989d3d848dd1fa62148
#
_entry.id   a05913c6b354d989d3d848dd1fa62148
#
_cell.length_a   1.000
_cell.length_b   1.000
_cell.length_c   1.000
_cell.angle_alpha   90.00
_cell.angle_beta   90.00
_cell.angle_gamma   90.00
#
_symmetry.space_group_name_H-M   'P 1'
#
loop_
_entity.id
_entity.type
_entity.pdbx_description
1 polymer ?
#
loop_
_entity_poly.entity_id
_entity_poly.type
_entity_poly.pdbx_seq_one_letter_code
_entity_poly.pdbx_strand_id
1 'polypeptide(L)'
;VVDDGELDNLFELAGCSFRDAMTTVEIEAFFSRRQVSMAEGTSKRTLAQNTLASLPRTEALELVLEFARERRDIGLEDRVYILLDKDQPEISAITRDRVADRLGVGIHGLGVRPDVIEDLFDLSSTADFFYGPSKIEELKQHATGAAPSWSAKDVFDVIGAITCPSRRFTQLIETALDPRFRDVDDQAALAADLDGILQLDGYEVVQTGEVSGRATFSVRPIRRGVDGRPKNLIFASKGPKPRLGFSDAIDNEVVVLEHADSCLVYDQPIGSGLLWLDLVRWWMNQREIADLAEARTSLGQRLLASLDDGPEQEFFKAYFRNFADRLGDRLPALIPQVYLHYDPEIARHLADKRVLFRQRMDFLMLLPNRQRIVLEIDGKHHYANGERADPRLYAEMVEADRKLRLRGYEVFRFGGWEFFNTKGSKQEAADKLVRSFFEELFLVHRLG
;
A
#
# COMPACT_ATOMS: atom_id res chain seq x y z
N VAL A 1 7.16 6.64 3.40
CA VAL A 1 6.56 7.92 3.81
C VAL A 1 7.10 8.99 2.88
N VAL A 2 6.24 9.69 2.14
CA VAL A 2 6.64 10.84 1.29
C VAL A 2 6.95 12.00 2.23
N ASP A 3 8.08 12.66 2.00
CA ASP A 3 8.51 13.85 2.72
C ASP A 3 7.56 15.02 2.39
N ASP A 4 7.22 15.85 3.39
CA ASP A 4 6.37 17.03 3.20
C ASP A 4 6.97 17.97 2.14
N GLY A 5 8.31 18.07 2.04
CA GLY A 5 8.99 18.85 1.02
C GLY A 5 8.81 18.33 -0.42
N GLU A 6 8.63 17.03 -0.61
CA GLU A 6 8.32 16.45 -1.93
C GLU A 6 6.89 16.78 -2.37
N LEU A 7 5.93 16.80 -1.42
CA LEU A 7 4.55 17.21 -1.68
C LEU A 7 4.47 18.70 -2.01
N ASP A 8 5.16 19.53 -1.25
CA ASP A 8 5.20 20.98 -1.51
C ASP A 8 5.73 21.28 -2.91
N ASN A 9 6.79 20.58 -3.33
CA ASN A 9 7.35 20.69 -4.68
C ASN A 9 6.33 20.24 -5.74
N LEU A 10 5.62 19.12 -5.51
CA LEU A 10 4.56 18.66 -6.42
C LEU A 10 3.44 19.71 -6.54
N PHE A 11 2.98 20.27 -5.43
CA PHE A 11 1.91 21.27 -5.45
C PHE A 11 2.34 22.58 -6.10
N GLU A 12 3.62 22.94 -5.96
CA GLU A 12 4.19 24.08 -6.68
C GLU A 12 4.18 23.85 -8.20
N LEU A 13 4.62 22.67 -8.66
CA LEU A 13 4.59 22.29 -10.07
C LEU A 13 3.16 22.22 -10.60
N ALA A 14 2.24 21.58 -9.87
CA ALA A 14 0.83 21.52 -10.22
C ALA A 14 0.23 22.94 -10.34
N GLY A 15 0.52 23.83 -9.37
CA GLY A 15 0.10 25.22 -9.43
C GLY A 15 0.59 25.96 -10.68
N CYS A 16 1.82 25.69 -11.15
CA CYS A 16 2.32 26.21 -12.43
C CYS A 16 1.51 25.64 -13.61
N SER A 17 1.29 24.34 -13.67
CA SER A 17 0.50 23.71 -14.74
C SER A 17 -0.94 24.21 -14.76
N PHE A 18 -1.60 24.37 -13.61
CA PHE A 18 -2.93 24.99 -13.52
C PHE A 18 -2.94 26.42 -14.06
N ARG A 19 -1.95 27.24 -13.68
CA ARG A 19 -1.81 28.63 -14.16
C ARG A 19 -1.72 28.70 -15.70
N ASP A 20 -0.93 27.81 -16.28
CA ASP A 20 -0.61 27.84 -17.70
C ASP A 20 -1.74 27.22 -18.55
N ALA A 21 -2.45 26.25 -18.01
CA ALA A 21 -3.49 25.52 -18.73
C ALA A 21 -4.92 26.07 -18.55
N MET A 22 -5.19 26.90 -17.53
CA MET A 22 -6.54 27.31 -17.14
C MET A 22 -6.67 28.80 -16.80
N THR A 23 -7.88 29.34 -17.01
CA THR A 23 -8.32 30.59 -16.40
C THR A 23 -8.71 30.40 -14.93
N THR A 24 -8.82 31.50 -14.18
CA THR A 24 -9.27 31.42 -12.75
C THR A 24 -10.63 30.74 -12.63
N VAL A 25 -11.58 31.07 -13.50
CA VAL A 25 -12.93 30.49 -13.52
C VAL A 25 -12.89 28.98 -13.79
N GLU A 26 -12.01 28.52 -14.68
CA GLU A 26 -11.85 27.09 -14.94
C GLU A 26 -11.21 26.34 -13.77
N ILE A 27 -10.26 26.96 -13.06
CA ILE A 27 -9.68 26.41 -11.83
C ILE A 27 -10.76 26.25 -10.76
N GLU A 28 -11.55 27.30 -10.52
CA GLU A 28 -12.67 27.25 -9.59
C GLU A 28 -13.69 26.17 -9.98
N ALA A 29 -14.03 26.06 -11.25
CA ALA A 29 -14.92 25.03 -11.75
C ALA A 29 -14.34 23.62 -11.64
N PHE A 30 -13.02 23.45 -11.79
CA PHE A 30 -12.34 22.17 -11.61
C PHE A 30 -12.48 21.64 -10.18
N PHE A 31 -12.19 22.46 -9.18
CA PHE A 31 -12.30 22.07 -7.77
C PHE A 31 -13.77 21.98 -7.31
N SER A 32 -14.65 22.89 -7.73
CA SER A 32 -16.06 22.89 -7.34
C SER A 32 -16.80 21.63 -7.82
N ARG A 33 -16.51 21.14 -9.03
CA ARG A 33 -17.10 19.88 -9.54
C ARG A 33 -16.76 18.67 -8.67
N ARG A 34 -15.68 18.76 -7.90
CA ARG A 34 -15.19 17.71 -6.99
C ARG A 34 -15.51 18.00 -5.53
N GLN A 35 -16.37 18.99 -5.28
CA GLN A 35 -16.82 19.41 -3.94
C GLN A 35 -15.65 19.88 -3.04
N VAL A 36 -14.56 20.36 -3.62
CA VAL A 36 -13.40 20.91 -2.93
C VAL A 36 -13.59 22.40 -2.70
N SER A 37 -13.46 22.84 -1.46
CA SER A 37 -13.47 24.25 -1.09
C SER A 37 -12.15 24.92 -1.49
N MET A 38 -12.25 26.07 -2.15
CA MET A 38 -11.07 26.81 -2.58
C MET A 38 -10.38 27.51 -1.39
N ALA A 39 -9.05 27.42 -1.34
CA ALA A 39 -8.23 28.22 -0.45
C ALA A 39 -8.01 29.63 -1.01
N GLU A 40 -7.53 30.55 -0.20
CA GLU A 40 -7.14 31.89 -0.66
C GLU A 40 -5.82 31.86 -1.45
N GLY A 41 -5.73 32.65 -2.52
CA GLY A 41 -4.53 32.80 -3.33
C GLY A 41 -4.52 34.11 -4.11
N THR A 42 -3.36 34.74 -4.21
CA THR A 42 -3.16 36.02 -4.88
C THR A 42 -2.97 35.89 -6.41
N SER A 43 -2.79 34.66 -6.88
CA SER A 43 -2.60 34.33 -8.29
C SER A 43 -3.21 32.96 -8.60
N LYS A 44 -3.44 32.65 -9.87
CA LYS A 44 -3.92 31.32 -10.33
C LYS A 44 -3.05 30.19 -9.76
N ARG A 45 -1.73 30.35 -9.78
CA ARG A 45 -0.77 29.41 -9.24
C ARG A 45 -0.97 29.18 -7.75
N THR A 46 -0.94 30.26 -6.94
CA THR A 46 -1.07 30.17 -5.49
C THR A 46 -2.45 29.70 -5.07
N LEU A 47 -3.49 30.04 -5.81
CA LEU A 47 -4.86 29.57 -5.59
C LEU A 47 -4.94 28.04 -5.69
N ALA A 48 -4.44 27.46 -6.77
CA ALA A 48 -4.42 26.01 -6.97
C ALA A 48 -3.49 25.31 -5.97
N GLN A 49 -2.27 25.82 -5.75
CA GLN A 49 -1.29 25.28 -4.82
C GLN A 49 -1.83 25.23 -3.38
N ASN A 50 -2.39 26.34 -2.88
CA ASN A 50 -2.92 26.42 -1.52
C ASN A 50 -4.16 25.53 -1.35
N THR A 51 -4.99 25.43 -2.38
CA THR A 51 -6.16 24.51 -2.35
C THR A 51 -5.70 23.06 -2.22
N LEU A 52 -4.73 22.62 -3.03
CA LEU A 52 -4.17 21.27 -2.95
C LEU A 52 -3.50 21.00 -1.59
N ALA A 53 -2.74 21.97 -1.07
CA ALA A 53 -2.07 21.85 0.23
C ALA A 53 -3.04 21.80 1.43
N SER A 54 -4.28 22.29 1.27
CA SER A 54 -5.31 22.23 2.31
C SER A 54 -6.03 20.89 2.41
N LEU A 55 -5.84 19.99 1.42
CA LEU A 55 -6.53 18.70 1.33
C LEU A 55 -5.77 17.58 2.02
N PRO A 56 -6.46 16.49 2.39
CA PRO A 56 -5.81 15.24 2.73
C PRO A 56 -4.91 14.78 1.58
N ARG A 57 -3.71 14.31 1.92
CA ARG A 57 -2.66 13.95 0.96
C ARG A 57 -3.14 13.08 -0.21
N THR A 58 -3.88 12.01 0.10
CA THR A 58 -4.37 11.07 -0.92
C THR A 58 -5.29 11.76 -1.90
N GLU A 59 -6.19 12.59 -1.41
CA GLU A 59 -7.14 13.36 -2.21
C GLU A 59 -6.42 14.39 -3.10
N ALA A 60 -5.43 15.10 -2.55
CA ALA A 60 -4.62 16.04 -3.31
C ALA A 60 -3.86 15.35 -4.45
N LEU A 61 -3.23 14.20 -4.20
CA LEU A 61 -2.53 13.42 -5.23
C LEU A 61 -3.48 12.90 -6.32
N GLU A 62 -4.67 12.43 -5.95
CA GLU A 62 -5.69 11.99 -6.91
C GLU A 62 -6.16 13.14 -7.81
N LEU A 63 -6.37 14.33 -7.24
CA LEU A 63 -6.76 15.51 -8.00
C LEU A 63 -5.66 16.00 -8.95
N VAL A 64 -4.40 16.01 -8.52
CA VAL A 64 -3.28 16.36 -9.40
C VAL A 64 -3.15 15.35 -10.53
N LEU A 65 -3.32 14.05 -10.24
CA LEU A 65 -3.27 12.99 -11.24
C LEU A 65 -4.40 13.13 -12.27
N GLU A 66 -5.61 13.43 -11.83
CA GLU A 66 -6.76 13.64 -12.70
C GLU A 66 -6.55 14.85 -13.60
N PHE A 67 -6.08 15.98 -13.04
CA PHE A 67 -5.74 17.17 -13.81
C PHE A 67 -4.65 16.89 -14.84
N ALA A 68 -3.56 16.21 -14.44
CA ALA A 68 -2.46 15.87 -15.33
C ALA A 68 -2.95 15.04 -16.53
N ARG A 69 -3.81 14.06 -16.30
CA ARG A 69 -4.43 13.22 -17.34
C ARG A 69 -5.37 14.02 -18.25
N GLU A 70 -6.25 14.86 -17.70
CA GLU A 70 -7.14 15.72 -18.49
C GLU A 70 -6.36 16.64 -19.42
N ARG A 71 -5.17 17.08 -19.00
CA ARG A 71 -4.32 18.04 -19.75
C ARG A 71 -3.18 17.38 -20.52
N ARG A 72 -3.01 16.05 -20.40
CA ARG A 72 -1.88 15.28 -20.97
C ARG A 72 -0.53 15.82 -20.50
N ASP A 73 -0.45 16.28 -19.25
CA ASP A 73 0.80 16.71 -18.63
C ASP A 73 1.51 15.47 -18.07
N ILE A 74 2.24 14.76 -18.96
CA ILE A 74 2.92 13.52 -18.66
C ILE A 74 3.99 13.71 -17.57
N GLY A 75 4.68 14.86 -17.60
CA GLY A 75 5.70 15.16 -16.59
C GLY A 75 5.11 15.30 -15.18
N LEU A 76 3.96 15.97 -15.06
CA LEU A 76 3.25 16.07 -13.77
C LEU A 76 2.68 14.72 -13.34
N GLU A 77 2.12 13.94 -14.27
CA GLU A 77 1.62 12.58 -14.01
C GLU A 77 2.74 11.68 -13.47
N ASP A 78 3.93 11.70 -14.06
CA ASP A 78 5.09 10.93 -13.62
C ASP A 78 5.54 11.31 -12.19
N ARG A 79 5.51 12.60 -11.84
CA ARG A 79 5.79 13.05 -10.48
C ARG A 79 4.80 12.48 -9.47
N VAL A 80 3.52 12.44 -9.82
CA VAL A 80 2.50 11.81 -8.96
C VAL A 80 2.75 10.30 -8.83
N TYR A 81 3.10 9.61 -9.92
CA TYR A 81 3.41 8.18 -9.88
C TYR A 81 4.58 7.85 -8.96
N ILE A 82 5.66 8.63 -9.01
CA ILE A 82 6.81 8.46 -8.12
C ILE A 82 6.39 8.55 -6.65
N LEU A 83 5.50 9.50 -6.31
CA LEU A 83 5.03 9.67 -4.94
C LEU A 83 4.03 8.60 -4.49
N LEU A 84 3.17 8.13 -5.39
CA LEU A 84 2.20 7.07 -5.11
C LEU A 84 2.85 5.70 -4.95
N ASP A 85 3.93 5.44 -5.70
CA ASP A 85 4.58 4.14 -5.78
C ASP A 85 5.87 4.05 -4.96
N LYS A 86 6.14 5.03 -4.10
CA LYS A 86 7.35 5.09 -3.27
C LYS A 86 7.62 3.83 -2.45
N ASP A 87 6.55 3.14 -2.04
CA ASP A 87 6.60 1.89 -1.28
C ASP A 87 6.48 0.65 -2.18
N GLN A 88 6.46 0.81 -3.51
CA GLN A 88 6.39 -0.31 -4.46
C GLN A 88 7.79 -0.71 -4.93
N PRO A 89 7.98 -1.96 -5.35
CA PRO A 89 9.22 -2.36 -6.01
C PRO A 89 9.48 -1.51 -7.26
N GLU A 90 10.73 -1.23 -7.54
CA GLU A 90 11.12 -0.56 -8.79
C GLU A 90 11.46 -1.58 -9.87
N ILE A 91 10.94 -1.40 -11.08
CA ILE A 91 11.34 -2.21 -12.23
C ILE A 91 12.70 -1.70 -12.71
N SER A 92 13.73 -2.51 -12.55
CA SER A 92 15.11 -2.16 -12.88
C SER A 92 15.34 -2.00 -14.39
N ALA A 93 16.37 -1.21 -14.76
CA ALA A 93 16.78 -1.06 -16.16
C ALA A 93 17.12 -2.42 -16.80
N ILE A 94 17.71 -3.37 -16.04
CA ILE A 94 18.01 -4.72 -16.53
C ILE A 94 16.73 -5.46 -16.93
N THR A 95 15.70 -5.39 -16.12
CA THR A 95 14.41 -6.02 -16.42
C THR A 95 13.72 -5.35 -17.62
N ARG A 96 13.81 -4.02 -17.72
CA ARG A 96 13.28 -3.28 -18.89
C ARG A 96 14.00 -3.65 -20.19
N ASP A 97 15.32 -3.80 -20.16
CA ASP A 97 16.09 -4.31 -21.30
C ASP A 97 15.65 -5.73 -21.72
N ARG A 98 15.43 -6.63 -20.77
CA ARG A 98 14.92 -7.99 -21.06
C ARG A 98 13.51 -7.98 -21.63
N VAL A 99 12.67 -7.08 -21.17
CA VAL A 99 11.32 -6.87 -21.76
C VAL A 99 11.46 -6.40 -23.20
N ALA A 100 12.34 -5.44 -23.48
CA ALA A 100 12.60 -4.96 -24.84
C ALA A 100 13.15 -6.07 -25.74
N ASP A 101 14.09 -6.88 -25.27
CA ASP A 101 14.61 -8.05 -26.02
C ASP A 101 13.51 -9.04 -26.36
N ARG A 102 12.59 -9.32 -25.41
CA ARG A 102 11.46 -10.23 -25.64
C ARG A 102 10.44 -9.65 -26.63
N LEU A 103 10.21 -8.35 -26.65
CA LEU A 103 9.34 -7.68 -27.62
C LEU A 103 9.94 -7.68 -29.04
N GLY A 104 11.24 -7.68 -29.20
CA GLY A 104 11.95 -7.88 -30.46
C GLY A 104 12.13 -6.61 -31.28
N VAL A 105 11.77 -6.60 -32.57
CA VAL A 105 12.14 -5.53 -33.51
C VAL A 105 11.01 -4.52 -33.66
N GLY A 106 11.34 -3.24 -33.43
CA GLY A 106 10.51 -2.08 -33.74
C GLY A 106 9.17 -2.03 -32.99
N ILE A 107 8.32 -1.10 -33.41
CA ILE A 107 6.95 -0.97 -32.90
C ILE A 107 6.10 -2.21 -33.21
N HIS A 108 6.42 -2.96 -34.27
CA HIS A 108 5.73 -4.21 -34.57
C HIS A 108 5.92 -5.27 -33.48
N GLY A 109 7.10 -5.30 -32.84
CA GLY A 109 7.33 -6.15 -31.65
C GLY A 109 6.53 -5.70 -30.44
N LEU A 110 6.36 -4.39 -30.25
CA LEU A 110 5.44 -3.84 -29.25
C LEU A 110 3.97 -4.11 -29.59
N GLY A 111 3.61 -4.30 -30.86
CA GLY A 111 2.24 -4.45 -31.32
C GLY A 111 1.43 -3.15 -31.25
N VAL A 112 2.04 -2.00 -30.94
CA VAL A 112 1.38 -0.75 -30.63
C VAL A 112 1.65 0.28 -31.73
N ARG A 113 0.70 1.16 -31.98
CA ARG A 113 0.86 2.23 -32.96
C ARG A 113 1.54 3.45 -32.34
N PRO A 114 2.23 4.31 -33.13
CA PRO A 114 2.90 5.52 -32.63
C PRO A 114 1.99 6.47 -31.86
N ASP A 115 0.74 6.65 -32.31
CA ASP A 115 -0.24 7.52 -31.66
C ASP A 115 -0.59 7.05 -30.23
N VAL A 116 -0.57 5.76 -29.98
CA VAL A 116 -0.79 5.19 -28.63
C VAL A 116 0.43 5.43 -27.72
N ILE A 117 1.63 5.42 -28.32
CA ILE A 117 2.86 5.76 -27.57
C ILE A 117 2.87 7.25 -27.18
N GLU A 118 2.38 8.13 -28.05
CA GLU A 118 2.21 9.57 -27.76
C GLU A 118 1.26 9.83 -26.58
N ASP A 119 0.28 8.97 -26.36
CA ASP A 119 -0.62 9.07 -25.20
C ASP A 119 0.06 8.68 -23.87
N LEU A 120 1.13 7.88 -23.95
CA LEU A 120 1.86 7.38 -22.77
C LEU A 120 3.14 8.18 -22.47
N PHE A 121 3.80 8.72 -23.49
CA PHE A 121 5.11 9.37 -23.35
C PHE A 121 5.11 10.74 -24.00
N ASP A 122 5.74 11.72 -23.35
CA ASP A 122 5.93 13.04 -23.94
C ASP A 122 7.01 12.98 -25.03
N LEU A 123 6.56 12.89 -26.27
CA LEU A 123 7.40 12.91 -27.46
C LEU A 123 7.58 14.31 -28.03
N SER A 124 6.90 15.32 -27.47
CA SER A 124 6.92 16.72 -27.95
C SER A 124 8.17 17.49 -27.50
N SER A 125 8.83 17.04 -26.42
CA SER A 125 9.79 17.84 -25.66
C SER A 125 11.19 17.94 -26.24
N THR A 126 11.48 17.38 -27.44
CA THR A 126 12.82 17.45 -28.03
C THR A 126 12.82 17.64 -29.54
N ALA A 127 12.08 18.60 -30.03
CA ALA A 127 12.60 19.31 -31.19
C ALA A 127 13.70 20.22 -30.68
N ASP A 128 14.96 19.78 -30.74
CA ASP A 128 16.07 20.71 -30.70
C ASP A 128 15.78 21.71 -31.85
N PHE A 129 15.43 22.94 -31.48
CA PHE A 129 14.90 23.96 -32.39
C PHE A 129 15.86 24.25 -33.56
N PHE A 130 17.01 23.59 -33.58
CA PHE A 130 18.08 23.84 -34.55
C PHE A 130 18.55 22.61 -35.35
N TYR A 131 18.36 21.37 -34.94
CA TYR A 131 18.98 20.23 -35.64
C TYR A 131 18.29 18.89 -35.37
N GLY A 132 17.27 18.50 -36.15
CA GLY A 132 16.81 17.13 -36.27
C GLY A 132 15.29 16.91 -36.33
N PRO A 133 14.83 15.72 -36.78
CA PRO A 133 13.44 15.35 -36.75
C PRO A 133 12.95 15.22 -35.29
N SER A 134 11.64 15.44 -35.06
CA SER A 134 11.04 15.21 -33.76
C SER A 134 11.10 13.69 -33.40
N LYS A 135 11.10 13.34 -32.12
CA LYS A 135 11.09 11.92 -31.68
C LYS A 135 9.99 11.10 -32.34
N ILE A 136 8.82 11.69 -32.56
CA ILE A 136 7.71 11.03 -33.24
C ILE A 136 8.00 10.79 -34.73
N GLU A 137 8.69 11.71 -35.40
CA GLU A 137 9.09 11.56 -36.80
C GLU A 137 10.15 10.44 -36.91
N GLU A 138 11.11 10.40 -36.01
CA GLU A 138 12.09 9.31 -35.92
C GLU A 138 11.43 7.95 -35.69
N LEU A 139 10.47 7.86 -34.75
CA LEU A 139 9.68 6.65 -34.51
C LEU A 139 8.92 6.23 -35.77
N LYS A 140 8.27 7.16 -36.46
CA LYS A 140 7.57 6.87 -37.72
C LYS A 140 8.53 6.40 -38.80
N GLN A 141 9.70 7.00 -38.90
CA GLN A 141 10.69 6.65 -39.93
C GLN A 141 11.36 5.30 -39.69
N HIS A 142 11.78 5.02 -38.45
CA HIS A 142 12.66 3.90 -38.13
C HIS A 142 11.95 2.71 -37.48
N ALA A 143 10.81 2.91 -36.83
CA ALA A 143 10.12 1.90 -36.05
C ALA A 143 8.83 1.36 -36.70
N THR A 144 8.27 2.03 -37.74
CA THR A 144 6.98 1.66 -38.36
C THR A 144 7.04 1.29 -39.83
N GLY A 145 8.20 1.39 -40.49
CA GLY A 145 8.37 1.05 -41.92
C GLY A 145 8.22 -0.44 -42.22
N ALA A 146 8.14 -0.79 -43.48
CA ALA A 146 8.08 -2.20 -43.97
C ALA A 146 9.33 -3.02 -43.54
N ALA A 147 10.43 -2.36 -43.21
CA ALA A 147 11.64 -2.95 -42.65
C ALA A 147 12.14 -2.03 -41.51
N PRO A 148 11.58 -2.15 -40.29
CA PRO A 148 12.01 -1.36 -39.16
C PRO A 148 13.49 -1.61 -38.87
N SER A 149 14.27 -0.53 -38.72
CA SER A 149 15.71 -0.60 -38.42
C SER A 149 16.00 -0.57 -36.93
N TRP A 150 15.02 -0.18 -36.10
CA TRP A 150 15.14 -0.11 -34.65
C TRP A 150 14.64 -1.37 -33.96
N SER A 151 15.37 -1.79 -32.94
CA SER A 151 14.89 -2.77 -31.97
C SER A 151 13.87 -2.13 -31.01
N ALA A 152 13.16 -2.94 -30.24
CA ALA A 152 12.32 -2.42 -29.15
C ALA A 152 13.14 -1.66 -28.11
N LYS A 153 14.41 -2.00 -27.92
CA LYS A 153 15.32 -1.29 -27.04
C LYS A 153 15.59 0.14 -27.55
N ASP A 154 15.89 0.30 -28.84
CA ASP A 154 16.07 1.64 -29.43
C ASP A 154 14.79 2.49 -29.27
N VAL A 155 13.61 1.88 -29.43
CA VAL A 155 12.34 2.55 -29.16
C VAL A 155 12.23 2.95 -27.69
N PHE A 156 12.56 2.07 -26.75
CA PHE A 156 12.50 2.34 -25.30
C PHE A 156 13.44 3.50 -24.92
N ASP A 157 14.62 3.56 -25.48
CA ASP A 157 15.59 4.64 -25.23
C ASP A 157 15.01 5.98 -25.73
N VAL A 158 14.49 6.03 -26.94
CA VAL A 158 13.94 7.25 -27.54
C VAL A 158 12.71 7.78 -26.78
N ILE A 159 11.79 6.91 -26.39
CA ILE A 159 10.59 7.32 -25.64
C ILE A 159 10.84 7.55 -24.16
N GLY A 160 12.02 7.18 -23.64
CA GLY A 160 12.36 7.29 -22.23
C GLY A 160 11.79 6.18 -21.34
N ALA A 161 11.40 5.02 -21.93
CA ALA A 161 10.82 3.90 -21.18
C ALA A 161 11.82 3.24 -20.20
N ILE A 162 13.12 3.35 -20.46
CA ILE A 162 14.16 2.81 -19.58
C ILE A 162 14.23 3.55 -18.24
N THR A 163 13.87 4.86 -18.22
CA THR A 163 14.01 5.72 -17.04
C THR A 163 12.70 6.24 -16.47
N CYS A 164 11.57 5.96 -17.10
CA CYS A 164 10.26 6.40 -16.63
C CYS A 164 9.85 5.71 -15.31
N PRO A 165 8.89 6.24 -14.54
CA PRO A 165 8.35 5.55 -13.37
C PRO A 165 7.85 4.14 -13.70
N SER A 166 8.01 3.19 -12.75
CA SER A 166 7.60 1.79 -12.96
C SER A 166 6.14 1.67 -13.38
N ARG A 167 5.24 2.51 -12.85
CA ARG A 167 3.83 2.52 -13.25
C ARG A 167 3.62 2.90 -14.72
N ARG A 168 4.38 3.85 -15.25
CA ARG A 168 4.32 4.18 -16.68
C ARG A 168 4.85 3.05 -17.54
N PHE A 169 5.92 2.40 -17.09
CA PHE A 169 6.45 1.22 -17.77
C PHE A 169 5.44 0.05 -17.78
N THR A 170 4.73 -0.19 -16.66
CA THR A 170 3.67 -1.21 -16.64
C THR A 170 2.53 -0.89 -17.59
N GLN A 171 2.13 0.39 -17.74
CA GLN A 171 1.14 0.81 -18.73
C GLN A 171 1.59 0.53 -20.17
N LEU A 172 2.88 0.71 -20.49
CA LEU A 172 3.43 0.36 -21.80
C LEU A 172 3.30 -1.17 -22.05
N ILE A 173 3.61 -2.00 -21.06
CA ILE A 173 3.47 -3.47 -21.17
C ILE A 173 1.99 -3.86 -21.32
N GLU A 174 1.10 -3.29 -20.53
CA GLU A 174 -0.35 -3.53 -20.63
C GLU A 174 -0.87 -3.16 -22.03
N THR A 175 -0.38 -2.05 -22.59
CA THR A 175 -0.70 -1.64 -23.94
C THR A 175 -0.15 -2.62 -24.98
N ALA A 176 1.07 -3.14 -24.79
CA ALA A 176 1.65 -4.15 -25.66
C ALA A 176 0.90 -5.50 -25.59
N LEU A 177 0.21 -5.77 -24.49
CA LEU A 177 -0.65 -6.95 -24.30
C LEU A 177 -2.12 -6.70 -24.66
N ASP A 178 -2.49 -5.51 -25.12
CA ASP A 178 -3.89 -5.20 -25.46
C ASP A 178 -4.40 -6.08 -26.60
N PRO A 179 -5.58 -6.71 -26.45
CA PRO A 179 -6.15 -7.60 -27.44
C PRO A 179 -6.46 -6.95 -28.78
N ARG A 180 -6.48 -5.61 -28.85
CA ARG A 180 -6.62 -4.87 -30.12
C ARG A 180 -5.39 -4.94 -31.01
N PHE A 181 -4.23 -5.26 -30.45
CA PHE A 181 -2.94 -5.18 -31.12
C PHE A 181 -2.26 -6.54 -31.30
N ARG A 182 -2.80 -7.62 -30.69
CA ARG A 182 -2.18 -8.94 -30.73
C ARG A 182 -3.18 -10.05 -31.03
N ASP A 183 -2.69 -11.11 -31.67
CA ASP A 183 -3.45 -12.35 -31.82
C ASP A 183 -3.52 -13.12 -30.49
N VAL A 184 -4.51 -13.99 -30.33
CA VAL A 184 -4.80 -14.68 -29.05
C VAL A 184 -3.62 -15.52 -28.58
N ASP A 185 -3.03 -16.32 -29.48
CA ASP A 185 -1.94 -17.23 -29.13
C ASP A 185 -0.65 -16.46 -28.82
N ASP A 186 -0.35 -15.41 -29.59
CA ASP A 186 0.79 -14.53 -29.36
C ASP A 186 0.65 -13.73 -28.05
N GLN A 187 -0.56 -13.23 -27.76
CA GLN A 187 -0.86 -12.51 -26.54
C GLN A 187 -0.61 -13.37 -25.28
N ALA A 188 -1.12 -14.60 -25.26
CA ALA A 188 -0.98 -15.49 -24.13
C ALA A 188 0.49 -15.90 -23.89
N ALA A 189 1.22 -16.21 -24.96
CA ALA A 189 2.63 -16.56 -24.88
C ALA A 189 3.47 -15.37 -24.40
N LEU A 190 3.22 -14.17 -24.94
CA LEU A 190 3.91 -12.96 -24.52
C LEU A 190 3.61 -12.63 -23.06
N ALA A 191 2.36 -12.73 -22.61
CA ALA A 191 1.98 -12.47 -21.22
C ALA A 191 2.74 -13.40 -20.25
N ALA A 192 2.86 -14.70 -20.58
CA ALA A 192 3.58 -15.67 -19.76
C ALA A 192 5.09 -15.37 -19.70
N ASP A 193 5.71 -14.99 -20.83
CA ASP A 193 7.12 -14.65 -20.87
C ASP A 193 7.42 -13.36 -20.09
N LEU A 194 6.60 -12.33 -20.27
CA LEU A 194 6.73 -11.06 -19.55
C LEU A 194 6.49 -11.23 -18.03
N ASP A 195 5.55 -12.12 -17.64
CA ASP A 195 5.37 -12.46 -16.24
C ASP A 195 6.64 -13.01 -15.62
N GLY A 196 7.29 -13.99 -16.28
CA GLY A 196 8.56 -14.56 -15.81
C GLY A 196 9.70 -13.54 -15.71
N ILE A 197 9.75 -12.54 -16.61
CA ILE A 197 10.76 -11.48 -16.58
C ILE A 197 10.48 -10.50 -15.45
N LEU A 198 9.22 -10.06 -15.29
CA LEU A 198 8.81 -9.04 -14.31
C LEU A 198 8.83 -9.54 -12.87
N GLN A 199 8.66 -10.86 -12.65
CA GLN A 199 8.77 -11.47 -11.32
C GLN A 199 10.13 -11.23 -10.66
N LEU A 200 11.19 -11.02 -11.44
CA LEU A 200 12.53 -10.71 -10.93
C LEU A 200 12.57 -9.41 -10.11
N ASP A 201 11.72 -8.45 -10.47
CA ASP A 201 11.58 -7.18 -9.75
C ASP A 201 10.27 -7.11 -8.93
N GLY A 202 9.61 -8.25 -8.70
CA GLY A 202 8.45 -8.33 -7.84
C GLY A 202 7.16 -7.83 -8.49
N TYR A 203 7.01 -7.96 -9.80
CA TYR A 203 5.76 -7.69 -10.54
C TYR A 203 5.22 -8.98 -11.16
N GLU A 204 3.91 -9.02 -11.38
CA GLU A 204 3.19 -10.12 -12.03
C GLU A 204 2.29 -9.60 -13.14
N VAL A 205 2.10 -10.41 -14.21
CA VAL A 205 1.13 -10.16 -15.27
C VAL A 205 -0.11 -10.98 -14.97
N VAL A 206 -1.25 -10.33 -14.77
CA VAL A 206 -2.50 -10.99 -14.36
C VAL A 206 -3.59 -10.72 -15.36
N GLN A 207 -4.31 -11.76 -15.77
CA GLN A 207 -5.54 -11.60 -16.53
C GLN A 207 -6.61 -10.95 -15.64
N THR A 208 -7.12 -9.80 -16.04
CA THR A 208 -8.09 -9.00 -15.26
C THR A 208 -9.51 -9.09 -15.80
N GLY A 209 -9.70 -9.60 -17.01
CA GLY A 209 -11.01 -9.70 -17.61
C GLY A 209 -10.94 -10.15 -19.07
N GLU A 210 -12.04 -9.91 -19.80
CA GLU A 210 -12.16 -10.18 -21.22
C GLU A 210 -12.93 -9.05 -21.91
N VAL A 211 -12.49 -8.71 -23.12
CA VAL A 211 -13.19 -7.77 -24.02
C VAL A 211 -13.46 -8.49 -25.33
N SER A 212 -14.72 -8.63 -25.70
CA SER A 212 -15.14 -9.36 -26.92
C SER A 212 -14.56 -10.79 -26.98
N GLY A 213 -14.52 -11.50 -25.82
CA GLY A 213 -13.98 -12.87 -25.74
C GLY A 213 -12.45 -12.95 -25.79
N ARG A 214 -11.72 -11.84 -25.68
CA ARG A 214 -10.26 -11.77 -25.67
C ARG A 214 -9.75 -11.28 -24.32
N ALA A 215 -8.73 -11.95 -23.78
CA ALA A 215 -8.17 -11.64 -22.46
C ALA A 215 -7.62 -10.21 -22.39
N THR A 216 -7.82 -9.58 -21.25
CA THR A 216 -7.15 -8.32 -20.87
C THR A 216 -6.20 -8.59 -19.73
N PHE A 217 -5.03 -7.96 -19.73
CA PHE A 217 -3.99 -8.15 -18.74
C PHE A 217 -3.67 -6.85 -18.01
N SER A 218 -3.26 -6.97 -16.74
CA SER A 218 -2.68 -5.87 -15.97
C SER A 218 -1.36 -6.31 -15.36
N VAL A 219 -0.41 -5.38 -15.28
CA VAL A 219 0.88 -5.58 -14.64
C VAL A 219 0.86 -4.88 -13.28
N ARG A 220 1.05 -5.65 -12.23
CA ARG A 220 0.96 -5.13 -10.86
C ARG A 220 2.08 -5.68 -9.99
N PRO A 221 2.46 -4.97 -8.92
CA PRO A 221 3.37 -5.53 -7.93
C PRO A 221 2.81 -6.83 -7.36
N ILE A 222 3.67 -7.84 -7.20
CA ILE A 222 3.33 -9.10 -6.53
C ILE A 222 2.92 -8.74 -5.10
N ARG A 223 1.65 -8.90 -4.81
CA ARG A 223 1.11 -8.57 -3.50
C ARG A 223 1.39 -9.73 -2.55
N ARG A 224 2.32 -9.50 -1.64
CA ARG A 224 2.42 -10.30 -0.43
C ARG A 224 1.54 -9.60 0.60
N GLY A 225 0.53 -10.28 1.14
CA GLY A 225 -0.34 -9.70 2.15
C GLY A 225 -1.82 -9.94 1.88
N VAL A 226 -2.66 -9.37 2.74
CA VAL A 226 -4.12 -9.61 2.74
C VAL A 226 -4.84 -8.68 1.80
N ASP A 227 -5.74 -9.22 0.97
CA ASP A 227 -6.58 -8.41 0.10
C ASP A 227 -7.56 -7.52 0.90
N GLY A 228 -7.82 -6.33 0.34
CA GLY A 228 -8.72 -5.35 0.93
C GLY A 228 -8.07 -4.41 1.94
N ARG A 229 -8.66 -3.22 2.10
CA ARG A 229 -8.26 -2.24 3.12
C ARG A 229 -9.01 -2.51 4.41
N PRO A 230 -8.37 -2.45 5.60
CA PRO A 230 -9.10 -2.44 6.86
C PRO A 230 -10.04 -1.23 6.89
N LYS A 231 -11.33 -1.44 7.15
CA LYS A 231 -12.29 -0.34 7.25
C LYS A 231 -12.34 0.24 8.67
N ASN A 232 -12.48 -0.64 9.67
CA ASN A 232 -12.46 -0.26 11.09
C ASN A 232 -11.56 -1.23 11.84
N LEU A 233 -10.84 -0.75 12.82
CA LEU A 233 -9.98 -1.55 13.65
C LEU A 233 -10.51 -1.51 15.09
N ILE A 234 -11.03 -2.64 15.59
CA ILE A 234 -11.54 -2.77 16.95
C ILE A 234 -10.48 -3.49 17.79
N PHE A 235 -9.99 -2.82 18.84
CA PHE A 235 -8.80 -3.27 19.55
C PHE A 235 -8.77 -2.81 21.02
N ALA A 236 -7.77 -3.25 21.74
CA ALA A 236 -7.46 -2.85 23.11
C ALA A 236 -8.65 -2.94 24.07
N SER A 237 -9.39 -4.06 24.01
CA SER A 237 -10.52 -4.31 24.89
C SER A 237 -10.08 -4.48 26.34
N LYS A 238 -10.75 -3.77 27.25
CA LYS A 238 -10.53 -3.86 28.70
C LYS A 238 -11.86 -4.20 29.38
N GLY A 239 -11.95 -5.34 30.04
CA GLY A 239 -13.15 -5.78 30.74
C GLY A 239 -14.05 -6.67 29.88
N PRO A 240 -15.41 -6.52 29.93
CA PRO A 240 -16.32 -7.37 29.18
C PRO A 240 -16.05 -7.31 27.68
N LYS A 241 -16.16 -8.46 27.01
CA LYS A 241 -15.94 -8.55 25.56
C LYS A 241 -16.99 -7.69 24.83
N PRO A 242 -16.58 -6.84 23.86
CA PRO A 242 -17.53 -6.06 23.07
C PRO A 242 -18.39 -7.01 22.22
N ARG A 243 -19.68 -6.70 22.13
CA ARG A 243 -20.60 -7.39 21.24
C ARG A 243 -20.66 -6.59 19.94
N LEU A 244 -20.30 -7.25 18.84
CA LEU A 244 -20.18 -6.64 17.53
C LEU A 244 -21.36 -7.01 16.65
N GLY A 245 -21.77 -6.08 15.80
CA GLY A 245 -22.81 -6.26 14.79
C GLY A 245 -22.52 -5.45 13.55
N PHE A 246 -23.36 -5.57 12.53
CA PHE A 246 -23.30 -4.75 11.33
C PHE A 246 -24.31 -3.62 11.44
N SER A 247 -23.89 -2.37 11.13
CA SER A 247 -24.80 -1.23 11.02
C SER A 247 -25.52 -1.24 9.67
N ASP A 248 -24.81 -1.69 8.62
CA ASP A 248 -25.34 -1.81 7.27
C ASP A 248 -24.80 -3.09 6.61
N ALA A 249 -25.71 -3.87 6.00
CA ALA A 249 -25.38 -5.10 5.31
C ALA A 249 -24.76 -4.85 3.91
N ILE A 250 -24.91 -3.64 3.35
CA ILE A 250 -24.40 -3.27 2.03
C ILE A 250 -22.93 -2.85 2.15
N ASP A 251 -22.60 -2.02 3.15
CA ASP A 251 -21.25 -1.48 3.33
C ASP A 251 -20.39 -2.31 4.29
N ASN A 252 -20.93 -3.36 4.89
CA ASN A 252 -20.26 -4.22 5.88
C ASN A 252 -19.59 -3.39 7.02
N GLU A 253 -20.23 -2.32 7.46
CA GLU A 253 -19.74 -1.51 8.55
C GLU A 253 -20.01 -2.19 9.89
N VAL A 254 -18.95 -2.48 10.65
CA VAL A 254 -19.06 -3.10 11.97
C VAL A 254 -19.25 -2.04 13.05
N VAL A 255 -20.23 -2.26 13.89
CA VAL A 255 -20.49 -1.42 15.06
C VAL A 255 -20.39 -2.25 16.33
N VAL A 256 -20.00 -1.59 17.40
CA VAL A 256 -20.00 -2.18 18.74
C VAL A 256 -21.41 -1.99 19.33
N LEU A 257 -22.15 -3.09 19.49
CA LEU A 257 -23.52 -3.08 20.00
C LEU A 257 -23.60 -2.95 21.52
N GLU A 258 -22.65 -3.60 22.22
CA GLU A 258 -22.57 -3.61 23.67
C GLU A 258 -21.12 -3.47 24.11
N HIS A 259 -20.91 -2.80 25.25
CA HIS A 259 -19.59 -2.56 25.83
C HIS A 259 -18.64 -1.74 24.93
N ALA A 260 -19.17 -0.76 24.19
CA ALA A 260 -18.37 0.13 23.34
C ALA A 260 -17.26 0.86 24.14
N ASP A 261 -17.52 1.22 25.39
CA ASP A 261 -16.56 1.90 26.26
C ASP A 261 -15.38 0.98 26.68
N SER A 262 -15.52 -0.33 26.48
CA SER A 262 -14.48 -1.30 26.83
C SER A 262 -13.38 -1.45 25.78
N CYS A 263 -13.60 -1.05 24.54
CA CYS A 263 -12.64 -1.18 23.45
C CYS A 263 -12.37 0.15 22.74
N LEU A 264 -11.37 0.17 21.87
CA LEU A 264 -11.07 1.28 20.98
C LEU A 264 -11.48 0.92 19.56
N VAL A 265 -12.02 1.89 18.84
CA VAL A 265 -12.39 1.75 17.42
C VAL A 265 -11.66 2.83 16.62
N TYR A 266 -10.69 2.42 15.81
CA TYR A 266 -9.98 3.31 14.90
C TYR A 266 -10.75 3.37 13.60
N ASP A 267 -11.30 4.53 13.29
CA ASP A 267 -12.23 4.81 12.19
C ASP A 267 -11.60 5.57 11.02
N GLN A 268 -10.30 5.89 11.13
CA GLN A 268 -9.62 6.63 10.07
C GLN A 268 -9.14 5.70 8.95
N PRO A 269 -9.04 6.20 7.69
CA PRO A 269 -8.52 5.41 6.59
C PRO A 269 -7.10 4.90 6.87
N ILE A 270 -6.87 3.60 6.66
CA ILE A 270 -5.54 2.99 6.75
C ILE A 270 -4.99 2.88 5.33
N GLY A 271 -3.96 3.66 5.06
CA GLY A 271 -3.32 3.73 3.74
C GLY A 271 -2.27 2.62 3.54
N SER A 272 -1.00 3.01 3.50
CA SER A 272 0.16 2.13 3.29
C SER A 272 0.68 1.47 4.58
N GLY A 273 -0.16 1.24 5.56
CA GLY A 273 0.18 0.75 6.90
C GLY A 273 -0.33 1.69 7.97
N LEU A 274 -0.07 1.37 9.24
CA LEU A 274 -0.48 2.18 10.38
C LEU A 274 0.73 2.46 11.27
N LEU A 275 1.07 3.74 11.43
CA LEU A 275 2.16 4.18 12.27
C LEU A 275 1.68 4.51 13.69
N TRP A 276 2.59 4.44 14.65
CA TRP A 276 2.32 4.85 16.02
C TRP A 276 1.85 6.30 16.11
N LEU A 277 2.45 7.19 15.31
CA LEU A 277 2.07 8.60 15.25
C LEU A 277 0.62 8.79 14.76
N ASP A 278 0.14 7.96 13.82
CA ASP A 278 -1.25 8.03 13.33
C ASP A 278 -2.24 7.69 14.45
N LEU A 279 -1.95 6.64 15.24
CA LEU A 279 -2.77 6.31 16.42
C LEU A 279 -2.73 7.40 17.48
N VAL A 280 -1.57 8.03 17.70
CA VAL A 280 -1.45 9.14 18.68
C VAL A 280 -2.26 10.36 18.23
N ARG A 281 -2.16 10.75 16.95
CA ARG A 281 -2.95 11.86 16.39
C ARG A 281 -4.45 11.60 16.47
N TRP A 282 -4.86 10.38 16.11
CA TRP A 282 -6.25 9.94 16.28
C TRP A 282 -6.70 10.04 17.74
N TRP A 283 -5.87 9.59 18.70
CA TRP A 283 -6.15 9.66 20.12
C TRP A 283 -6.24 11.09 20.66
N MET A 284 -5.38 11.99 20.15
CA MET A 284 -5.45 13.43 20.45
C MET A 284 -6.83 13.99 20.10
N ASN A 285 -7.31 13.71 18.89
CA ASN A 285 -8.61 14.17 18.42
C ASN A 285 -9.77 13.57 19.24
N GLN A 286 -9.68 12.25 19.53
CA GLN A 286 -10.71 11.54 20.31
C GLN A 286 -10.79 12.02 21.78
N ARG A 287 -9.71 12.51 22.36
CA ARG A 287 -9.61 12.89 23.76
C ARG A 287 -9.40 14.38 23.99
N GLU A 288 -9.38 15.18 22.93
CA GLU A 288 -9.14 16.62 22.96
C GLU A 288 -7.83 16.99 23.69
N ILE A 289 -6.77 16.17 23.50
CA ILE A 289 -5.44 16.37 24.07
C ILE A 289 -4.64 17.24 23.11
N ALA A 290 -4.16 18.40 23.58
CA ALA A 290 -3.39 19.33 22.76
C ALA A 290 -1.89 18.95 22.65
N ASP A 291 -1.34 18.32 23.69
CA ASP A 291 0.10 17.98 23.76
C ASP A 291 0.36 16.57 23.22
N LEU A 292 1.28 16.46 22.27
CA LEU A 292 1.64 15.20 21.61
C LEU A 292 2.30 14.20 22.57
N ALA A 293 3.13 14.68 23.52
CA ALA A 293 3.83 13.82 24.47
C ALA A 293 2.85 13.27 25.52
N GLU A 294 1.90 14.08 25.96
CA GLU A 294 0.80 13.65 26.82
C GLU A 294 -0.06 12.59 26.12
N ALA A 295 -0.41 12.82 24.85
CA ALA A 295 -1.20 11.88 24.06
C ALA A 295 -0.47 10.53 23.85
N ARG A 296 0.84 10.56 23.55
CA ARG A 296 1.68 9.35 23.47
C ARG A 296 1.67 8.56 24.76
N THR A 297 1.82 9.23 25.89
CA THR A 297 1.85 8.62 27.22
C THR A 297 0.49 8.01 27.59
N SER A 298 -0.58 8.78 27.45
CA SER A 298 -1.94 8.34 27.80
C SER A 298 -2.45 7.21 26.91
N LEU A 299 -2.18 7.26 25.60
CA LEU A 299 -2.49 6.17 24.69
C LEU A 299 -1.69 4.90 25.04
N GLY A 300 -0.38 5.03 25.26
CA GLY A 300 0.48 3.91 25.66
C GLY A 300 -0.03 3.22 26.93
N GLN A 301 -0.42 3.99 27.96
CA GLN A 301 -1.02 3.47 29.19
C GLN A 301 -2.38 2.81 28.93
N ARG A 302 -3.21 3.39 28.07
CA ARG A 302 -4.52 2.83 27.71
C ARG A 302 -4.38 1.48 26.99
N LEU A 303 -3.41 1.36 26.06
CA LEU A 303 -3.12 0.12 25.35
C LEU A 303 -2.53 -0.94 26.28
N LEU A 304 -1.55 -0.56 27.10
CA LEU A 304 -0.94 -1.46 28.09
C LEU A 304 -1.98 -2.03 29.06
N ALA A 305 -2.96 -1.22 29.46
CA ALA A 305 -4.03 -1.64 30.37
C ALA A 305 -5.02 -2.64 29.77
N SER A 306 -4.97 -2.92 28.46
CA SER A 306 -5.76 -3.94 27.80
C SER A 306 -5.08 -5.31 27.73
N LEU A 307 -3.79 -5.38 28.05
CA LEU A 307 -2.99 -6.60 28.03
C LEU A 307 -3.03 -7.31 29.37
N ASP A 308 -2.94 -8.63 29.32
CA ASP A 308 -2.78 -9.44 30.53
C ASP A 308 -1.39 -9.22 31.15
N ASP A 309 -1.32 -9.25 32.48
CA ASP A 309 -0.05 -9.11 33.19
C ASP A 309 0.91 -10.26 32.84
N GLY A 310 2.14 -9.89 32.52
CA GLY A 310 3.20 -10.84 32.24
C GLY A 310 3.82 -10.70 30.84
N PRO A 311 3.95 -11.80 30.07
CA PRO A 311 4.66 -11.78 28.78
C PRO A 311 4.12 -10.78 27.75
N GLU A 312 2.80 -10.62 27.66
CA GLU A 312 2.19 -9.68 26.71
C GLU A 312 2.59 -8.23 27.02
N GLN A 313 2.49 -7.82 28.28
CA GLN A 313 2.92 -6.48 28.70
C GLN A 313 4.42 -6.27 28.53
N GLU A 314 5.24 -7.27 28.84
CA GLU A 314 6.69 -7.15 28.65
C GLU A 314 7.07 -7.09 27.17
N PHE A 315 6.41 -7.83 26.29
CA PHE A 315 6.57 -7.73 24.84
C PHE A 315 6.26 -6.32 24.35
N PHE A 316 5.10 -5.78 24.74
CA PHE A 316 4.68 -4.44 24.36
C PHE A 316 5.65 -3.36 24.85
N LYS A 317 6.04 -3.38 26.12
CA LYS A 317 7.02 -2.44 26.69
C LYS A 317 8.37 -2.55 25.99
N ALA A 318 8.85 -3.78 25.74
CA ALA A 318 10.13 -4.04 25.09
C ALA A 318 10.16 -3.47 23.66
N TYR A 319 9.05 -3.57 22.93
CA TYR A 319 8.94 -2.98 21.60
C TYR A 319 9.21 -1.46 21.62
N PHE A 320 8.52 -0.73 22.48
CA PHE A 320 8.71 0.72 22.57
C PHE A 320 10.10 1.10 23.11
N ARG A 321 10.62 0.39 24.13
CA ARG A 321 11.98 0.65 24.67
C ARG A 321 13.07 0.49 23.58
N ASN A 322 12.91 -0.49 22.68
CA ASN A 322 13.94 -0.75 21.67
C ASN A 322 13.81 0.11 20.41
N PHE A 323 12.59 0.55 20.05
CA PHE A 323 12.35 1.10 18.72
C PHE A 323 11.75 2.51 18.70
N ALA A 324 11.15 3.01 19.79
CA ALA A 324 10.48 4.31 19.79
C ALA A 324 11.44 5.46 19.42
N ASP A 325 12.59 5.55 20.09
CA ASP A 325 13.57 6.60 19.83
C ASP A 325 14.30 6.38 18.48
N ARG A 326 14.52 5.13 18.08
CA ARG A 326 15.26 4.79 16.87
C ARG A 326 14.47 5.09 15.60
N LEU A 327 13.17 4.77 15.59
CA LEU A 327 12.30 4.95 14.42
C LEU A 327 11.48 6.24 14.46
N GLY A 328 11.28 6.83 15.66
CA GLY A 328 10.56 8.08 15.83
C GLY A 328 9.16 8.04 15.22
N ASP A 329 8.87 8.96 14.31
CA ASP A 329 7.57 9.07 13.65
C ASP A 329 7.29 7.94 12.63
N ARG A 330 8.32 7.19 12.22
CA ARG A 330 8.20 6.02 11.33
C ARG A 330 7.93 4.71 12.07
N LEU A 331 7.77 4.74 13.40
CA LEU A 331 7.50 3.55 14.19
C LEU A 331 6.17 2.91 13.79
N PRO A 332 6.13 1.65 13.31
CA PRO A 332 4.87 0.96 13.04
C PRO A 332 4.06 0.78 14.33
N ALA A 333 2.73 0.88 14.22
CA ALA A 333 1.86 0.68 15.37
C ALA A 333 1.82 -0.80 15.78
N LEU A 334 2.14 -1.12 17.02
CA LEU A 334 1.90 -2.42 17.64
C LEU A 334 0.55 -2.39 18.34
N ILE A 335 -0.47 -3.00 17.75
CA ILE A 335 -1.87 -2.86 18.13
C ILE A 335 -2.28 -4.06 18.96
N PRO A 336 -2.60 -3.91 20.26
CA PRO A 336 -2.93 -5.03 21.12
C PRO A 336 -4.40 -5.44 21.03
N GLN A 337 -4.67 -6.72 21.27
CA GLN A 337 -6.00 -7.29 21.48
C GLN A 337 -6.97 -6.94 20.35
N VAL A 338 -6.61 -7.30 19.09
CA VAL A 338 -7.37 -6.96 17.89
C VAL A 338 -8.45 -8.00 17.59
N TYR A 339 -9.67 -7.53 17.31
CA TYR A 339 -10.76 -8.37 16.86
C TYR A 339 -10.80 -8.50 15.35
N LEU A 340 -10.72 -9.74 14.85
CA LEU A 340 -10.69 -10.04 13.41
C LEU A 340 -12.10 -10.23 12.84
N HIS A 341 -12.88 -9.16 12.71
CA HIS A 341 -14.25 -9.27 12.21
C HIS A 341 -14.44 -8.84 10.75
N TYR A 342 -13.35 -8.80 9.96
CA TYR A 342 -13.38 -8.24 8.61
C TYR A 342 -12.89 -9.16 7.51
N ASP A 343 -13.51 -10.34 7.42
CA ASP A 343 -13.41 -11.11 6.18
C ASP A 343 -14.82 -11.38 5.65
N PRO A 344 -15.17 -10.89 4.46
CA PRO A 344 -16.47 -11.18 3.85
C PRO A 344 -16.79 -12.66 3.70
N GLU A 345 -15.75 -13.51 3.62
CA GLU A 345 -15.93 -14.97 3.60
C GLU A 345 -16.33 -15.54 4.96
N ILE A 346 -15.87 -14.95 6.06
CA ILE A 346 -16.30 -15.36 7.40
C ILE A 346 -17.82 -15.11 7.58
N ALA A 347 -18.36 -14.05 7.02
CA ALA A 347 -19.80 -13.77 7.07
C ALA A 347 -20.64 -14.85 6.36
N ARG A 348 -20.10 -15.51 5.32
CA ARG A 348 -20.77 -16.62 4.63
C ARG A 348 -20.76 -17.94 5.40
N HIS A 349 -19.79 -18.14 6.28
CA HIS A 349 -19.65 -19.33 7.13
C HIS A 349 -20.25 -19.17 8.54
N LEU A 350 -20.85 -18.03 8.85
CA LEU A 350 -21.44 -17.67 10.14
C LEU A 350 -22.72 -18.45 10.54
N ALA A 351 -23.08 -19.51 9.83
CA ALA A 351 -24.10 -20.45 10.29
C ALA A 351 -23.72 -21.18 11.60
N ASP A 352 -22.44 -21.19 11.96
CA ASP A 352 -21.96 -21.83 13.19
C ASP A 352 -21.50 -20.78 14.22
N LYS A 353 -22.38 -20.41 15.11
CA LYS A 353 -22.23 -19.37 16.17
C LYS A 353 -21.01 -19.58 17.10
N ARG A 354 -20.30 -20.70 17.02
CA ARG A 354 -19.15 -21.02 17.88
C ARG A 354 -17.80 -20.52 17.37
N VAL A 355 -17.66 -20.19 16.08
CA VAL A 355 -16.37 -19.84 15.46
C VAL A 355 -15.98 -18.38 15.70
N LEU A 356 -16.93 -17.48 15.94
CA LEU A 356 -16.70 -16.04 16.13
C LEU A 356 -16.00 -15.65 17.44
N PHE A 357 -16.01 -16.51 18.46
CA PHE A 357 -15.53 -16.16 19.79
C PHE A 357 -14.01 -16.34 20.00
N ARG A 358 -13.26 -16.88 19.05
CA ARG A 358 -11.85 -17.27 19.22
C ARG A 358 -10.83 -16.52 18.37
N GLN A 359 -11.20 -15.50 17.63
CA GLN A 359 -10.26 -14.77 16.76
C GLN A 359 -9.94 -13.38 17.32
N ARG A 360 -9.44 -13.32 18.55
CA ARG A 360 -8.76 -12.15 19.08
C ARG A 360 -7.27 -12.40 18.92
N MET A 361 -6.60 -11.52 18.21
CA MET A 361 -5.15 -11.52 18.07
C MET A 361 -4.53 -10.81 19.27
N ASP A 362 -3.45 -11.30 19.83
CA ASP A 362 -2.76 -10.61 20.90
C ASP A 362 -2.17 -9.30 20.39
N PHE A 363 -1.50 -9.33 19.24
CA PHE A 363 -1.03 -8.14 18.57
C PHE A 363 -1.21 -8.23 17.05
N LEU A 364 -1.49 -7.07 16.43
CA LEU A 364 -1.50 -6.87 15.00
C LEU A 364 -0.59 -5.70 14.64
N MET A 365 0.16 -5.84 13.54
CA MET A 365 0.90 -4.76 12.92
C MET A 365 0.49 -4.66 11.46
N LEU A 366 0.16 -3.46 11.00
CA LEU A 366 -0.22 -3.17 9.61
C LEU A 366 0.93 -2.44 8.95
N LEU A 367 1.63 -3.13 8.08
CA LEU A 367 2.80 -2.62 7.37
C LEU A 367 2.44 -2.21 5.92
N PRO A 368 3.33 -1.48 5.21
CA PRO A 368 3.17 -1.19 3.78
C PRO A 368 2.91 -2.45 2.96
N ASN A 369 2.43 -2.28 1.72
CA ASN A 369 2.12 -3.38 0.79
C ASN A 369 1.08 -4.38 1.34
N ARG A 370 0.14 -3.90 2.19
CA ARG A 370 -0.91 -4.72 2.81
C ARG A 370 -0.41 -5.87 3.67
N GLN A 371 0.84 -5.79 4.14
CA GLN A 371 1.38 -6.78 5.05
C GLN A 371 0.67 -6.68 6.40
N ARG A 372 0.15 -7.79 6.88
CA ARG A 372 -0.52 -7.90 8.18
C ARG A 372 0.21 -8.93 9.01
N ILE A 373 0.87 -8.45 10.03
CA ILE A 373 1.70 -9.27 10.92
C ILE A 373 0.91 -9.53 12.19
N VAL A 374 0.62 -10.79 12.46
CA VAL A 374 -0.01 -11.26 13.71
C VAL A 374 1.06 -11.80 14.62
N LEU A 375 1.07 -11.31 15.85
CA LEU A 375 2.01 -11.75 16.88
C LEU A 375 1.20 -12.29 18.05
N GLU A 376 1.42 -13.54 18.38
CA GLU A 376 0.70 -14.27 19.43
C GLU A 376 1.67 -14.63 20.57
N ILE A 377 1.26 -14.43 21.79
CA ILE A 377 2.06 -14.75 22.98
C ILE A 377 1.43 -15.95 23.68
N ASP A 378 1.99 -17.12 23.46
CA ASP A 378 1.41 -18.38 23.94
C ASP A 378 1.65 -18.62 25.43
N GLY A 379 0.62 -18.36 26.23
CA GLY A 379 0.54 -18.82 27.60
C GLY A 379 0.15 -20.29 27.68
N LYS A 380 0.29 -20.88 28.88
CA LYS A 380 -0.02 -22.31 29.16
C LYS A 380 -1.45 -22.70 28.73
N HIS A 381 -2.39 -21.79 28.82
CA HIS A 381 -3.79 -22.02 28.47
C HIS A 381 -4.06 -22.25 26.98
N HIS A 382 -3.11 -21.93 26.09
CA HIS A 382 -3.21 -22.17 24.66
C HIS A 382 -3.01 -23.65 24.27
N TYR A 383 -2.32 -24.42 25.08
CA TYR A 383 -1.98 -25.82 24.78
C TYR A 383 -2.23 -26.81 25.92
N ALA A 384 -2.70 -26.35 27.09
CA ALA A 384 -2.92 -27.20 28.25
C ALA A 384 -4.23 -26.86 28.97
N ASN A 385 -4.85 -27.90 29.53
CA ASN A 385 -5.97 -27.79 30.44
C ASN A 385 -5.45 -28.13 31.87
N GLY A 386 -5.32 -27.08 32.71
CA GLY A 386 -4.65 -27.20 34.00
C GLY A 386 -3.16 -27.56 33.85
N GLU A 387 -2.75 -28.72 34.37
CA GLU A 387 -1.35 -29.22 34.34
C GLU A 387 -1.07 -30.19 33.17
N ARG A 388 -2.08 -30.55 32.38
CA ARG A 388 -1.95 -31.53 31.30
C ARG A 388 -2.06 -30.89 29.93
N ALA A 389 -1.14 -31.24 29.00
CA ALA A 389 -1.23 -30.85 27.60
C ALA A 389 -2.55 -31.34 26.99
N ASP A 390 -3.20 -30.49 26.24
CA ASP A 390 -4.44 -30.80 25.53
C ASP A 390 -4.19 -30.76 24.00
N PRO A 391 -4.07 -31.93 23.34
CA PRO A 391 -3.83 -31.98 21.89
C PRO A 391 -4.92 -31.30 21.05
N ARG A 392 -6.13 -31.20 21.60
CA ARG A 392 -7.24 -30.53 20.92
C ARG A 392 -7.05 -28.99 20.85
N LEU A 393 -6.66 -28.38 21.98
CA LEU A 393 -6.35 -26.95 22.01
C LEU A 393 -5.21 -26.62 21.07
N TYR A 394 -4.16 -27.46 21.06
CA TYR A 394 -3.04 -27.31 20.12
C TYR A 394 -3.49 -27.42 18.67
N ALA A 395 -4.35 -28.41 18.32
CA ALA A 395 -4.85 -28.59 16.97
C ALA A 395 -5.72 -27.39 16.51
N GLU A 396 -6.56 -26.85 17.38
CA GLU A 396 -7.38 -25.65 17.12
C GLU A 396 -6.49 -24.41 16.86
N MET A 397 -5.43 -24.23 17.61
CA MET A 397 -4.45 -23.16 17.44
C MET A 397 -3.74 -23.25 16.08
N VAL A 398 -3.21 -24.44 15.74
CA VAL A 398 -2.52 -24.66 14.46
C VAL A 398 -3.47 -24.53 13.27
N GLU A 399 -4.75 -24.87 13.42
CA GLU A 399 -5.77 -24.66 12.40
C GLU A 399 -6.02 -23.16 12.16
N ALA A 400 -6.13 -22.37 13.23
CA ALA A 400 -6.29 -20.92 13.13
C ALA A 400 -5.11 -20.27 12.41
N ASP A 401 -3.88 -20.67 12.74
CA ASP A 401 -2.68 -20.17 12.04
C ASP A 401 -2.70 -20.48 10.54
N ARG A 402 -3.05 -21.71 10.16
CA ARG A 402 -3.15 -22.06 8.73
C ARG A 402 -4.17 -21.21 8.01
N LYS A 403 -5.32 -20.94 8.63
CA LYS A 403 -6.37 -20.08 8.04
C LYS A 403 -5.88 -18.66 7.83
N LEU A 404 -5.18 -18.09 8.81
CA LEU A 404 -4.61 -16.74 8.68
C LEU A 404 -3.54 -16.68 7.59
N ARG A 405 -2.61 -17.66 7.58
CA ARG A 405 -1.54 -17.72 6.57
C ARG A 405 -2.07 -17.88 5.15
N LEU A 406 -3.10 -18.70 4.94
CA LEU A 406 -3.77 -18.87 3.64
C LEU A 406 -4.47 -17.58 3.15
N ARG A 407 -4.75 -16.65 4.05
CA ARG A 407 -5.30 -15.33 3.76
C ARG A 407 -4.23 -14.25 3.57
N GLY A 408 -2.96 -14.63 3.63
CA GLY A 408 -1.83 -13.70 3.45
C GLY A 408 -1.36 -13.00 4.72
N TYR A 409 -1.83 -13.40 5.92
CA TYR A 409 -1.27 -12.94 7.18
C TYR A 409 0.06 -13.65 7.46
N GLU A 410 1.03 -12.91 7.96
CA GLU A 410 2.21 -13.50 8.58
C GLU A 410 1.93 -13.69 10.07
N VAL A 411 2.07 -14.92 10.54
CA VAL A 411 1.75 -15.28 11.95
C VAL A 411 3.03 -15.76 12.62
N PHE A 412 3.41 -15.04 13.68
CA PHE A 412 4.54 -15.38 14.54
C PHE A 412 4.07 -15.65 15.96
N ARG A 413 4.60 -16.70 16.57
CA ARG A 413 4.26 -17.09 17.94
C ARG A 413 5.46 -17.06 18.84
N PHE A 414 5.26 -16.54 20.04
CA PHE A 414 6.24 -16.47 21.10
C PHE A 414 5.75 -17.30 22.28
N GLY A 415 6.54 -18.27 22.69
CA GLY A 415 6.23 -19.01 23.91
C GLY A 415 6.42 -18.12 25.13
N GLY A 416 5.43 -18.04 26.02
CA GLY A 416 5.54 -17.24 27.23
C GLY A 416 6.77 -17.60 28.08
N TRP A 417 7.32 -18.79 27.93
CA TRP A 417 8.56 -19.23 28.59
C TRP A 417 9.81 -18.49 28.09
N GLU A 418 9.83 -17.99 26.87
CA GLU A 418 10.96 -17.23 26.29
C GLU A 418 11.24 -15.94 27.08
N PHE A 419 10.23 -15.39 27.73
CA PHE A 419 10.33 -14.18 28.56
C PHE A 419 10.87 -14.45 29.98
N PHE A 420 10.98 -15.70 30.37
CA PHE A 420 11.37 -16.09 31.73
C PHE A 420 12.68 -16.88 31.81
N ASN A 421 13.13 -17.44 30.69
CA ASN A 421 14.24 -18.40 30.66
C ASN A 421 15.61 -17.76 30.45
N THR A 422 15.99 -16.78 31.28
CA THR A 422 17.31 -16.15 31.18
C THR A 422 17.98 -16.00 32.54
N LYS A 423 19.32 -15.97 32.51
CA LYS A 423 20.16 -15.70 33.70
C LYS A 423 20.13 -14.22 34.15
N GLY A 424 19.36 -13.36 33.46
CA GLY A 424 19.21 -11.93 33.73
C GLY A 424 17.81 -11.56 34.24
N SER A 425 17.48 -10.27 34.19
CA SER A 425 16.14 -9.81 34.52
C SER A 425 15.14 -10.20 33.42
N LYS A 426 13.84 -10.33 33.78
CA LYS A 426 12.76 -10.56 32.81
C LYS A 426 12.73 -9.49 31.72
N GLN A 427 13.03 -8.25 32.09
CA GLN A 427 13.08 -7.13 31.16
C GLN A 427 14.19 -7.30 30.12
N GLU A 428 15.41 -7.68 30.54
CA GLU A 428 16.54 -7.90 29.60
C GLU A 428 16.26 -9.04 28.62
N ALA A 429 15.58 -10.09 29.10
CA ALA A 429 15.15 -11.19 28.23
C ALA A 429 14.18 -10.72 27.17
N ALA A 430 13.13 -10.01 27.57
CA ALA A 430 12.13 -9.46 26.67
C ALA A 430 12.77 -8.46 25.68
N ASP A 431 13.64 -7.56 26.14
CA ASP A 431 14.31 -6.59 25.30
C ASP A 431 15.19 -7.26 24.23
N LYS A 432 15.92 -8.31 24.59
CA LYS A 432 16.76 -9.06 23.64
C LYS A 432 15.92 -9.81 22.59
N LEU A 433 14.89 -10.52 23.05
CA LEU A 433 13.99 -11.31 22.19
C LEU A 433 13.28 -10.39 21.17
N VAL A 434 12.66 -9.33 21.67
CA VAL A 434 11.89 -8.39 20.87
C VAL A 434 12.80 -7.63 19.90
N ARG A 435 13.99 -7.20 20.33
CA ARG A 435 14.96 -6.53 19.47
C ARG A 435 15.37 -7.44 18.30
N SER A 436 15.83 -8.64 18.59
CA SER A 436 16.30 -9.58 17.57
C SER A 436 15.19 -9.87 16.53
N PHE A 437 13.98 -10.15 17.00
CA PHE A 437 12.84 -10.44 16.13
C PHE A 437 12.47 -9.26 15.22
N PHE A 438 12.28 -8.07 15.79
CA PHE A 438 11.84 -6.93 14.98
C PHE A 438 12.95 -6.38 14.08
N GLU A 439 14.23 -6.52 14.42
CA GLU A 439 15.33 -6.19 13.50
C GLU A 439 15.28 -7.06 12.25
N GLU A 440 15.05 -8.35 12.39
CA GLU A 440 14.88 -9.27 11.27
C GLU A 440 13.58 -8.98 10.49
N LEU A 441 12.45 -8.78 11.19
CA LEU A 441 11.16 -8.46 10.58
C LEU A 441 11.24 -7.18 9.74
N PHE A 442 11.82 -6.12 10.30
CA PHE A 442 11.95 -4.84 9.61
C PHE A 442 12.91 -4.91 8.42
N LEU A 443 13.96 -5.73 8.51
CA LEU A 443 14.85 -5.99 7.37
C LEU A 443 14.10 -6.71 6.23
N VAL A 444 13.33 -7.75 6.54
CA VAL A 444 12.53 -8.50 5.56
C VAL A 444 11.51 -7.59 4.86
N HIS A 445 10.87 -6.70 5.61
CA HIS A 445 9.86 -5.77 5.09
C HIS A 445 10.42 -4.41 4.65
N ARG A 446 11.75 -4.24 4.62
CA ARG A 446 12.44 -3.01 4.20
C ARG A 446 11.99 -1.75 4.97
N LEU A 447 11.76 -1.91 6.26
CA LEU A 447 11.39 -0.84 7.18
C LEU A 447 12.66 -0.37 7.93
N GLY A 448 13.55 0.31 7.28
CA GLY A 448 14.80 0.77 7.86
C GLY A 448 14.99 2.28 7.77
#